data_de1fd5f2d2ebdef72c33370e1cb48b34
#
_entry.id   de1fd5f2d2ebdef72c33370e1cb48b34
#
_cell.length_a   1.000
_cell.length_b   1.000
_cell.length_c   1.000
_cell.angle_alpha   90.00
_cell.angle_beta   90.00
_cell.angle_gamma   90.00
#
_symmetry.space_group_name_H-M   'P 1'
#
loop_
_entity.id
_entity.type
_entity.pdbx_description
1 polymer ?
#
loop_
_entity_poly.entity_id
_entity_poly.type
_entity_poly.pdbx_seq_one_letter_code
_entity_poly.pdbx_strand_id
1 'polypeptide(L)'
;MDRRQFLRHSSLLAAGAALPFSNLFGRAAGNFTSLRRNVGYYTERGGTIGWLAADDGMAIVDSQYPQMVKNCLNGLQDRSDASLNLLINTHHHGDHTGGNPAVKGTAETMAAHENVPKLMKQANQEADGEGNTAFPTTTYSNSWKTDVGDEIIHAKYYGPGHTGGDSVIYFENANVVHMGDLVFNRMNPYTDRPSGASMMNWISILEEVANEYPADAMYIFGHGKPEFGVEGSREDLKVMQNYLS
;
A
#
# COMPACT_ATOMS: atom_id res chain seq x y z
N MET A 1 -6.18 24.66 -56.56
CA MET A 1 -4.88 24.18 -56.08
C MET A 1 -4.49 22.97 -56.88
N ASP A 2 -3.44 23.09 -57.67
CA ASP A 2 -2.95 22.00 -58.57
C ASP A 2 -2.20 20.93 -57.74
N ARG A 3 -2.30 19.67 -58.16
CA ARG A 3 -1.66 18.52 -57.53
C ARG A 3 -0.14 18.71 -57.28
N ARG A 4 0.51 19.52 -58.16
CA ARG A 4 1.93 19.87 -58.02
C ARG A 4 2.20 20.89 -56.91
N GLN A 5 1.26 21.75 -56.56
CA GLN A 5 1.36 22.70 -55.47
C GLN A 5 1.14 21.98 -54.13
N PHE A 6 0.25 20.98 -54.06
CA PHE A 6 0.04 20.16 -52.88
C PHE A 6 1.29 19.37 -52.50
N LEU A 7 1.98 18.76 -53.49
CA LEU A 7 3.21 17.98 -53.25
C LEU A 7 4.41 18.86 -52.87
N ARG A 8 4.46 20.13 -53.28
CA ARG A 8 5.52 21.06 -52.87
C ARG A 8 5.36 21.60 -51.46
N HIS A 9 4.14 21.65 -50.91
CA HIS A 9 3.90 22.10 -49.55
C HIS A 9 3.99 20.94 -48.53
N SER A 10 3.90 19.69 -48.99
CA SER A 10 4.07 18.51 -48.11
C SER A 10 5.53 18.14 -47.88
N SER A 11 6.47 18.64 -48.67
CA SER A 11 7.90 18.34 -48.54
C SER A 11 8.68 19.31 -47.63
N LEU A 12 8.03 20.34 -47.11
CA LEU A 12 8.67 21.31 -46.17
C LEU A 12 8.36 21.07 -44.69
N LEU A 13 7.62 20.00 -44.38
CA LEU A 13 7.31 19.60 -42.98
C LEU A 13 8.08 18.37 -42.50
N ALA A 14 9.09 17.90 -43.27
CA ALA A 14 9.90 16.73 -42.89
C ALA A 14 11.29 17.06 -42.33
N ALA A 15 11.55 18.31 -41.93
CA ALA A 15 12.78 18.70 -41.24
C ALA A 15 12.45 19.27 -39.86
N GLY A 16 11.67 18.56 -39.08
CA GLY A 16 11.37 18.83 -37.66
C GLY A 16 11.95 17.73 -36.81
N ALA A 17 13.04 18.05 -36.12
CA ALA A 17 13.57 17.45 -34.92
C ALA A 17 13.18 15.98 -34.67
N ALA A 18 14.10 15.07 -34.91
CA ALA A 18 14.11 13.77 -34.26
C ALA A 18 14.23 14.00 -32.73
N LEU A 19 13.10 14.29 -32.08
CA LEU A 19 12.99 14.07 -30.65
C LEU A 19 13.13 12.56 -30.45
N PRO A 20 13.92 12.10 -29.46
CA PRO A 20 14.01 10.69 -29.17
C PRO A 20 12.60 10.21 -28.84
N PHE A 21 12.07 9.26 -29.63
CA PHE A 21 10.87 8.49 -29.29
C PHE A 21 11.22 7.53 -28.15
N SER A 22 11.70 8.08 -27.02
CA SER A 22 11.80 7.37 -25.78
C SER A 22 10.47 7.57 -25.06
N ASN A 23 9.73 6.45 -24.93
CA ASN A 23 8.62 6.25 -24.01
C ASN A 23 7.24 6.82 -24.38
N LEU A 24 6.74 6.54 -25.57
CA LEU A 24 5.29 6.68 -25.85
C LEU A 24 4.47 5.39 -25.60
N PHE A 25 5.08 4.36 -25.04
CA PHE A 25 4.34 3.33 -24.32
C PHE A 25 4.41 3.72 -22.85
N GLY A 26 3.54 4.64 -22.46
CA GLY A 26 3.30 4.90 -21.05
C GLY A 26 2.97 3.54 -20.41
N ARG A 27 3.91 2.97 -19.62
CA ARG A 27 3.53 2.08 -18.55
C ARG A 27 2.33 2.75 -17.89
N ALA A 28 1.24 2.01 -17.71
CA ALA A 28 0.22 2.42 -16.75
C ALA A 28 0.95 2.44 -15.40
N ALA A 29 1.62 3.54 -15.12
CA ALA A 29 2.29 3.76 -13.86
C ALA A 29 1.18 3.89 -12.84
N GLY A 30 1.21 3.10 -11.78
CA GLY A 30 0.37 3.31 -10.63
C GLY A 30 0.55 4.75 -10.12
N ASN A 31 -0.42 5.23 -9.39
CA ASN A 31 -0.41 6.61 -8.92
C ASN A 31 0.37 6.71 -7.61
N PHE A 32 1.44 7.51 -7.61
CA PHE A 32 2.15 7.91 -6.42
C PHE A 32 1.58 9.20 -5.86
N THR A 33 1.29 9.20 -4.56
CA THR A 33 0.92 10.41 -3.81
C THR A 33 1.85 10.55 -2.62
N SER A 34 2.51 11.72 -2.52
CA SER A 34 3.30 12.10 -1.34
C SER A 34 2.39 12.80 -0.35
N LEU A 35 2.49 12.46 0.93
CA LEU A 35 1.71 13.05 2.02
C LEU A 35 2.56 14.01 2.85
N ARG A 36 3.40 13.47 3.73
CA ARG A 36 4.25 14.26 4.63
C ARG A 36 5.65 13.69 4.65
N ARG A 37 6.64 14.58 4.73
CA ARG A 37 8.05 14.20 4.69
C ARG A 37 8.30 13.29 3.47
N ASN A 38 8.91 12.15 3.70
CA ASN A 38 9.21 11.14 2.68
C ASN A 38 8.21 9.96 2.71
N VAL A 39 7.01 10.18 3.23
CA VAL A 39 5.93 9.16 3.35
C VAL A 39 4.79 9.48 2.41
N GLY A 40 4.21 8.45 1.82
CA GLY A 40 3.05 8.55 0.95
C GLY A 40 2.43 7.18 0.66
N TYR A 41 1.65 7.14 -0.40
CA TYR A 41 1.03 5.89 -0.84
C TYR A 41 1.10 5.70 -2.37
N TYR A 42 0.93 4.46 -2.78
CA TYR A 42 0.88 4.04 -4.17
C TYR A 42 -0.35 3.20 -4.43
N THR A 43 -1.07 3.50 -5.52
CA THR A 43 -2.25 2.76 -5.96
C THR A 43 -2.10 2.30 -7.40
N GLU A 44 -2.39 1.02 -7.66
CA GLU A 44 -2.48 0.46 -9.00
C GLU A 44 -3.62 -0.58 -9.05
N ARG A 45 -3.40 -1.78 -8.53
CA ARG A 45 -4.38 -2.85 -8.46
C ARG A 45 -4.25 -3.59 -7.12
N GLY A 46 -5.35 -3.81 -6.44
CA GLY A 46 -5.37 -4.40 -5.09
C GLY A 46 -5.47 -3.34 -4.02
N GLY A 47 -4.99 -3.66 -2.83
CA GLY A 47 -4.93 -2.73 -1.70
C GLY A 47 -3.92 -1.61 -1.91
N THR A 48 -3.93 -0.63 -1.04
CA THR A 48 -3.00 0.51 -1.10
C THR A 48 -1.65 0.13 -0.52
N ILE A 49 -0.55 0.44 -1.23
CA ILE A 49 0.80 0.35 -0.67
C ILE A 49 1.15 1.68 0.00
N GLY A 50 1.43 1.67 1.32
CA GLY A 50 2.11 2.77 1.98
C GLY A 50 3.60 2.72 1.65
N TRP A 51 4.28 3.89 1.55
CA TRP A 51 5.71 3.93 1.30
C TRP A 51 6.42 5.01 2.10
N LEU A 52 7.68 4.74 2.41
CA LEU A 52 8.70 5.67 2.90
C LEU A 52 9.90 5.61 1.95
N ALA A 53 10.41 6.77 1.52
CA ALA A 53 11.62 6.90 0.72
C ALA A 53 12.54 7.96 1.33
N ALA A 54 13.24 7.58 2.40
CA ALA A 54 14.26 8.42 3.02
C ALA A 54 15.62 8.28 2.31
N ASP A 55 16.56 9.17 2.58
CA ASP A 55 17.88 9.17 1.93
C ASP A 55 18.71 7.93 2.28
N ASP A 56 18.48 7.34 3.46
CA ASP A 56 19.24 6.23 4.03
C ASP A 56 18.38 4.98 4.33
N GLY A 57 17.12 4.94 3.88
CA GLY A 57 16.26 3.79 4.04
C GLY A 57 14.92 3.89 3.34
N MET A 58 14.42 2.76 2.84
CA MET A 58 13.07 2.65 2.30
C MET A 58 12.23 1.62 3.05
N ALA A 59 10.93 1.88 3.16
CA ALA A 59 9.95 0.93 3.66
C ALA A 59 8.69 0.93 2.81
N ILE A 60 8.03 -0.23 2.73
CA ILE A 60 6.68 -0.35 2.17
C ILE A 60 5.75 -1.05 3.15
N VAL A 61 4.50 -0.63 3.15
CA VAL A 61 3.38 -1.26 3.84
C VAL A 61 2.51 -1.92 2.79
N ASP A 62 2.41 -3.26 2.86
CA ASP A 62 1.79 -4.13 1.87
C ASP A 62 2.52 -4.17 0.51
N SER A 63 2.09 -5.07 -0.38
CA SER A 63 2.81 -5.35 -1.62
C SER A 63 1.90 -5.57 -2.83
N GLN A 64 0.58 -5.46 -2.67
CA GLN A 64 -0.39 -5.74 -3.75
C GLN A 64 -0.08 -7.09 -4.46
N TYR A 65 0.22 -7.04 -5.76
CA TYR A 65 0.58 -8.19 -6.58
C TYR A 65 2.00 -8.04 -7.14
N PRO A 66 2.64 -9.11 -7.66
CA PRO A 66 4.06 -9.11 -8.04
C PRO A 66 4.47 -8.00 -9.01
N GLN A 67 3.66 -7.71 -10.03
CA GLN A 67 4.00 -6.66 -10.98
C GLN A 67 3.81 -5.26 -10.38
N MET A 68 2.77 -5.08 -9.55
CA MET A 68 2.43 -3.79 -8.94
C MET A 68 3.51 -3.37 -7.95
N VAL A 69 3.96 -4.27 -7.07
CA VAL A 69 5.06 -3.94 -6.14
C VAL A 69 6.36 -3.63 -6.88
N LYS A 70 6.67 -4.32 -8.00
CA LYS A 70 7.83 -3.97 -8.82
C LYS A 70 7.71 -2.57 -9.43
N ASN A 71 6.52 -2.20 -9.90
CA ASN A 71 6.26 -0.85 -10.41
C ASN A 71 6.42 0.20 -9.30
N CYS A 72 5.91 -0.10 -8.09
CA CYS A 72 6.10 0.75 -6.92
C CYS A 72 7.58 0.91 -6.58
N LEU A 73 8.34 -0.18 -6.44
CA LEU A 73 9.77 -0.11 -6.11
C LEU A 73 10.58 0.64 -7.16
N ASN A 74 10.30 0.45 -8.45
CA ASN A 74 10.95 1.22 -9.51
C ASN A 74 10.68 2.74 -9.38
N GLY A 75 9.45 3.13 -9.01
CA GLY A 75 9.13 4.53 -8.78
C GLY A 75 9.69 5.09 -7.48
N LEU A 76 9.95 4.24 -6.47
CA LEU A 76 10.64 4.65 -5.25
C LEU A 76 12.14 4.87 -5.50
N GLN A 77 12.78 4.10 -6.39
CA GLN A 77 14.16 4.32 -6.81
C GLN A 77 14.38 5.67 -7.53
N ASP A 78 13.32 6.25 -8.10
CA ASP A 78 13.38 7.63 -8.63
C ASP A 78 13.36 8.70 -7.50
N ARG A 79 13.10 8.29 -6.25
CA ARG A 79 12.97 9.16 -5.06
C ARG A 79 14.08 8.98 -4.04
N SER A 80 14.68 7.79 -3.97
CA SER A 80 15.74 7.44 -3.04
C SER A 80 16.63 6.35 -3.64
N ASP A 81 17.94 6.49 -3.46
CA ASP A 81 18.93 5.47 -3.81
C ASP A 81 19.13 4.42 -2.69
N ALA A 82 18.39 4.53 -1.59
CA ALA A 82 18.50 3.63 -0.44
C ALA A 82 17.99 2.21 -0.75
N SER A 83 18.40 1.26 0.06
CA SER A 83 17.88 -0.12 0.03
C SER A 83 16.49 -0.20 0.63
N LEU A 84 15.74 -1.23 0.24
CA LEU A 84 14.46 -1.57 0.89
C LEU A 84 14.75 -2.30 2.22
N ASN A 85 14.63 -1.59 3.34
CA ASN A 85 14.87 -2.16 4.67
C ASN A 85 13.66 -2.95 5.19
N LEU A 86 12.44 -2.50 4.86
CA LEU A 86 11.23 -3.04 5.45
C LEU A 86 10.11 -3.24 4.43
N LEU A 87 9.54 -4.44 4.42
CA LEU A 87 8.17 -4.70 4.02
C LEU A 87 7.38 -5.10 5.28
N ILE A 88 6.28 -4.42 5.56
CA ILE A 88 5.36 -4.81 6.64
C ILE A 88 3.97 -5.06 6.08
N ASN A 89 3.36 -6.22 6.38
CA ASN A 89 2.01 -6.51 5.94
C ASN A 89 0.99 -6.15 7.01
N THR A 90 -0.07 -5.43 6.61
CA THR A 90 -1.19 -5.08 7.48
C THR A 90 -2.02 -6.29 7.85
N HIS A 91 -2.29 -7.18 6.89
CA HIS A 91 -3.03 -8.43 7.07
C HIS A 91 -2.69 -9.44 5.96
N HIS A 92 -3.42 -10.56 5.86
CA HIS A 92 -3.01 -11.71 5.05
C HIS A 92 -3.59 -11.77 3.64
N HIS A 93 -4.55 -10.92 3.25
CA HIS A 93 -5.22 -11.02 1.95
C HIS A 93 -4.25 -10.86 0.77
N GLY A 94 -4.60 -11.57 -0.34
CA GLY A 94 -3.71 -11.69 -1.49
C GLY A 94 -3.44 -10.39 -2.23
N ASP A 95 -4.33 -9.43 -2.16
CA ASP A 95 -4.15 -8.08 -2.73
C ASP A 95 -3.33 -7.13 -1.85
N HIS A 96 -2.87 -7.61 -0.68
CA HIS A 96 -1.92 -6.97 0.22
C HIS A 96 -0.58 -7.73 0.31
N THR A 97 -0.59 -9.05 0.16
CA THR A 97 0.58 -9.92 0.34
C THR A 97 1.06 -10.62 -0.92
N GLY A 98 0.27 -10.58 -1.99
CA GLY A 98 0.58 -11.31 -3.25
C GLY A 98 1.90 -10.88 -3.90
N GLY A 99 2.34 -9.66 -3.66
CA GLY A 99 3.63 -9.13 -4.12
C GLY A 99 4.83 -9.55 -3.27
N ASN A 100 4.64 -10.12 -2.07
CA ASN A 100 5.73 -10.51 -1.17
C ASN A 100 6.83 -11.36 -1.85
N PRO A 101 6.50 -12.35 -2.71
CA PRO A 101 7.54 -13.13 -3.41
C PRO A 101 8.45 -12.30 -4.31
N ALA A 102 7.93 -11.19 -4.85
CA ALA A 102 8.71 -10.33 -5.76
C ALA A 102 9.71 -9.43 -5.01
N VAL A 103 9.56 -9.28 -3.70
CA VAL A 103 10.46 -8.48 -2.84
C VAL A 103 11.24 -9.36 -1.84
N LYS A 104 10.99 -10.67 -1.86
CA LYS A 104 11.76 -11.62 -1.04
C LYS A 104 13.24 -11.58 -1.41
N GLY A 105 14.09 -11.29 -0.42
CA GLY A 105 15.54 -11.14 -0.62
C GLY A 105 15.98 -9.76 -1.09
N THR A 106 15.03 -8.84 -1.38
CA THR A 106 15.30 -7.43 -1.59
C THR A 106 15.02 -6.63 -0.32
N ALA A 107 13.89 -6.90 0.35
CA ALA A 107 13.61 -6.35 1.66
C ALA A 107 14.50 -7.04 2.72
N GLU A 108 15.19 -6.27 3.55
CA GLU A 108 16.01 -6.79 4.65
C GLU A 108 15.12 -7.46 5.71
N THR A 109 13.99 -6.85 6.02
CA THR A 109 12.99 -7.37 6.97
C THR A 109 11.62 -7.46 6.30
N MET A 110 10.94 -8.58 6.51
CA MET A 110 9.54 -8.76 6.18
C MET A 110 8.78 -9.06 7.47
N ALA A 111 7.96 -8.10 7.93
CA ALA A 111 7.29 -8.13 9.23
C ALA A 111 5.76 -8.19 9.10
N ALA A 112 5.09 -8.79 10.09
CA ALA A 112 3.64 -8.77 10.26
C ALA A 112 3.23 -9.23 11.65
N HIS A 113 1.94 -9.06 12.00
CA HIS A 113 1.36 -9.73 13.16
C HIS A 113 1.45 -11.26 13.01
N GLU A 114 1.68 -12.00 14.11
CA GLU A 114 1.93 -13.46 14.10
C GLU A 114 0.80 -14.31 13.50
N ASN A 115 -0.41 -13.78 13.39
CA ASN A 115 -1.52 -14.45 12.75
C ASN A 115 -1.44 -14.38 11.21
N VAL A 116 -0.79 -13.36 10.64
CA VAL A 116 -0.70 -13.16 9.19
C VAL A 116 -0.08 -14.37 8.49
N PRO A 117 1.12 -14.87 8.83
CA PRO A 117 1.67 -16.06 8.17
C PRO A 117 0.85 -17.33 8.42
N LYS A 118 0.11 -17.43 9.53
CA LYS A 118 -0.79 -18.56 9.81
C LYS A 118 -1.99 -18.53 8.84
N LEU A 119 -2.64 -17.37 8.70
CA LEU A 119 -3.78 -17.16 7.81
C LEU A 119 -3.39 -17.27 6.33
N MET A 120 -2.21 -16.77 5.93
CA MET A 120 -1.68 -16.99 4.57
C MET A 120 -1.51 -18.48 4.25
N LYS A 121 -1.03 -19.29 5.20
CA LYS A 121 -0.91 -20.75 5.02
C LYS A 121 -2.27 -21.41 4.87
N GLN A 122 -3.24 -21.02 5.69
CA GLN A 122 -4.60 -21.54 5.60
C GLN A 122 -5.22 -21.21 4.23
N ALA A 123 -5.16 -19.95 3.79
CA ALA A 123 -5.68 -19.52 2.49
C ALA A 123 -5.04 -20.28 1.31
N ASN A 124 -3.72 -20.57 1.38
CA ASN A 124 -3.03 -21.35 0.35
C ASN A 124 -3.50 -22.81 0.31
N GLN A 125 -3.76 -23.43 1.46
CA GLN A 125 -4.27 -24.80 1.53
C GLN A 125 -5.69 -24.90 0.95
N GLU A 126 -6.55 -23.91 1.22
CA GLU A 126 -7.92 -23.85 0.69
C GLU A 126 -7.94 -23.61 -0.82
N ALA A 127 -6.90 -22.97 -1.38
CA ALA A 127 -6.78 -22.73 -2.81
C ALA A 127 -6.15 -23.89 -3.62
N ASP A 128 -5.92 -25.06 -3.00
CA ASP A 128 -5.22 -26.22 -3.59
C ASP A 128 -3.87 -25.86 -4.24
N GLY A 129 -3.18 -24.82 -3.71
CA GLY A 129 -2.00 -24.25 -4.33
C GLY A 129 -0.76 -24.25 -3.44
N GLU A 130 0.29 -25.00 -3.84
CA GLU A 130 1.67 -24.65 -3.48
C GLU A 130 2.07 -23.39 -4.28
N GLY A 131 1.39 -22.26 -4.02
CA GLY A 131 1.73 -21.00 -4.67
C GLY A 131 3.13 -20.52 -4.27
N ASN A 132 3.75 -19.74 -5.14
CA ASN A 132 4.98 -19.01 -4.80
C ASN A 132 4.65 -17.94 -3.75
N THR A 133 4.59 -18.34 -2.47
CA THR A 133 4.23 -17.48 -1.33
C THR A 133 5.47 -17.15 -0.52
N ALA A 134 5.66 -15.88 -0.20
CA ALA A 134 6.69 -15.45 0.75
C ALA A 134 6.02 -14.95 2.03
N PHE A 135 6.29 -15.66 3.12
CA PHE A 135 5.72 -15.35 4.42
C PHE A 135 6.60 -14.34 5.17
N PRO A 136 6.00 -13.41 5.94
CA PRO A 136 6.73 -12.61 6.91
C PRO A 136 7.54 -13.50 7.86
N THR A 137 8.80 -13.12 8.09
CA THR A 137 9.73 -13.86 8.96
C THR A 137 9.92 -13.22 10.31
N THR A 138 9.68 -11.90 10.40
CA THR A 138 9.63 -11.16 11.66
C THR A 138 8.18 -11.00 12.09
N THR A 139 7.82 -11.53 13.26
CA THR A 139 6.44 -11.46 13.75
C THR A 139 6.36 -10.87 15.14
N TYR A 140 5.22 -10.26 15.45
CA TYR A 140 4.88 -9.70 16.75
C TYR A 140 3.46 -10.09 17.16
N SER A 141 3.17 -10.09 18.46
CA SER A 141 1.84 -10.43 19.02
C SER A 141 0.97 -9.22 19.35
N ASN A 142 1.57 -8.11 19.79
CA ASN A 142 0.81 -6.91 20.17
C ASN A 142 1.29 -5.67 19.40
N SER A 143 2.58 -5.39 19.45
CA SER A 143 3.19 -4.25 18.80
C SER A 143 4.64 -4.53 18.42
N TRP A 144 5.12 -3.78 17.45
CA TRP A 144 6.49 -3.80 16.99
C TRP A 144 6.91 -2.41 16.56
N LYS A 145 8.20 -2.09 16.67
CA LYS A 145 8.75 -0.79 16.33
C LYS A 145 10.12 -0.96 15.68
N THR A 146 10.42 -0.16 14.69
CA THR A 146 11.73 -0.08 14.07
C THR A 146 11.99 1.32 13.52
N ASP A 147 13.27 1.65 13.34
CA ASP A 147 13.71 2.85 12.66
C ASP A 147 14.07 2.51 11.21
N VAL A 148 13.67 3.35 10.26
CA VAL A 148 14.07 3.27 8.84
C VAL A 148 14.42 4.68 8.40
N GLY A 149 15.71 4.92 8.15
CA GLY A 149 16.21 6.27 7.95
C GLY A 149 15.90 7.18 9.13
N ASP A 150 15.37 8.35 8.85
CA ASP A 150 14.94 9.33 9.86
C ASP A 150 13.49 9.15 10.33
N GLU A 151 12.86 8.00 10.03
CA GLU A 151 11.48 7.71 10.39
C GLU A 151 11.39 6.58 11.41
N ILE A 152 10.42 6.69 12.31
CA ILE A 152 10.10 5.67 13.30
C ILE A 152 8.78 5.01 12.90
N ILE A 153 8.82 3.71 12.60
CA ILE A 153 7.65 2.95 12.16
C ILE A 153 7.14 2.07 13.31
N HIS A 154 5.91 2.27 13.69
CA HIS A 154 5.20 1.43 14.66
C HIS A 154 4.18 0.55 13.96
N ALA A 155 4.06 -0.69 14.39
CA ALA A 155 2.99 -1.58 14.04
C ALA A 155 2.24 -2.01 15.30
N LYS A 156 0.91 -1.93 15.28
CA LYS A 156 0.09 -2.28 16.44
C LYS A 156 -1.13 -3.11 16.03
N TYR A 157 -1.33 -4.21 16.74
CA TYR A 157 -2.50 -5.07 16.65
C TYR A 157 -3.47 -4.70 17.77
N TYR A 158 -4.72 -4.39 17.43
CA TYR A 158 -5.79 -4.01 18.36
C TYR A 158 -6.80 -5.15 18.60
N GLY A 159 -6.49 -6.34 18.09
CA GLY A 159 -7.42 -7.46 18.05
C GLY A 159 -8.03 -7.65 16.66
N PRO A 160 -8.87 -8.68 16.49
CA PRO A 160 -9.48 -9.00 15.20
C PRO A 160 -10.49 -7.93 14.78
N GLY A 161 -10.39 -7.44 13.55
CA GLY A 161 -11.30 -6.49 12.93
C GLY A 161 -11.88 -7.02 11.62
N HIS A 162 -11.30 -6.62 10.50
CA HIS A 162 -11.57 -7.12 9.15
C HIS A 162 -11.15 -8.59 8.98
N THR A 163 -10.02 -8.97 9.62
CA THR A 163 -9.50 -10.34 9.75
C THR A 163 -9.06 -10.60 11.20
N GLY A 164 -8.43 -11.74 11.45
CA GLY A 164 -7.78 -12.05 12.73
C GLY A 164 -6.35 -11.54 12.87
N GLY A 165 -5.83 -10.76 11.90
CA GLY A 165 -4.41 -10.36 11.88
C GLY A 165 -4.16 -8.90 11.51
N ASP A 166 -5.17 -8.03 11.58
CA ASP A 166 -5.08 -6.64 11.12
C ASP A 166 -4.17 -5.78 11.99
N SER A 167 -3.22 -5.11 11.39
CA SER A 167 -2.33 -4.17 12.08
C SER A 167 -2.45 -2.77 11.50
N VAL A 168 -2.39 -1.78 12.40
CA VAL A 168 -2.24 -0.37 12.06
C VAL A 168 -0.77 -0.03 12.06
N ILE A 169 -0.31 0.65 11.01
CA ILE A 169 1.10 1.06 10.85
C ILE A 169 1.19 2.58 10.96
N TYR A 170 2.02 3.07 11.87
CA TYR A 170 2.19 4.50 12.13
C TYR A 170 3.61 4.95 11.83
N PHE A 171 3.73 5.94 10.96
CA PHE A 171 4.95 6.68 10.68
C PHE A 171 4.97 7.89 11.61
N GLU A 172 5.76 7.79 12.71
CA GLU A 172 5.67 8.72 13.84
C GLU A 172 6.08 10.13 13.45
N ASN A 173 7.24 10.29 12.81
CA ASN A 173 7.77 11.62 12.45
C ASN A 173 6.97 12.29 11.32
N ALA A 174 6.42 11.51 10.41
CA ALA A 174 5.53 12.01 9.35
C ALA A 174 4.10 12.24 9.85
N ASN A 175 3.72 11.66 10.98
CA ASN A 175 2.36 11.68 11.53
C ASN A 175 1.34 11.15 10.50
N VAL A 176 1.64 9.96 9.95
CA VAL A 176 0.83 9.25 8.94
C VAL A 176 0.49 7.85 9.45
N VAL A 177 -0.78 7.47 9.37
CA VAL A 177 -1.29 6.18 9.84
C VAL A 177 -1.82 5.37 8.66
N HIS A 178 -1.32 4.16 8.45
CA HIS A 178 -1.85 3.22 7.46
C HIS A 178 -2.78 2.22 8.14
N MET A 179 -4.04 2.22 7.74
CA MET A 179 -5.11 1.44 8.37
C MET A 179 -5.29 0.04 7.76
N GLY A 180 -4.65 -0.24 6.61
CA GLY A 180 -5.02 -1.42 5.84
C GLY A 180 -6.53 -1.48 5.60
N ASP A 181 -7.09 -2.67 5.62
CA ASP A 181 -8.51 -2.93 5.38
C ASP A 181 -9.39 -2.75 6.62
N LEU A 182 -8.85 -2.16 7.69
CA LEU A 182 -9.68 -1.60 8.76
C LEU A 182 -10.51 -0.41 8.27
N VAL A 183 -10.17 0.17 7.11
CA VAL A 183 -10.99 1.21 6.46
C VAL A 183 -11.16 0.97 4.97
N PHE A 184 -12.42 0.80 4.57
CA PHE A 184 -12.91 0.85 3.18
C PHE A 184 -13.59 2.20 2.95
N ASN A 185 -12.87 3.17 2.39
CA ASN A 185 -13.36 4.54 2.30
C ASN A 185 -14.58 4.65 1.39
N ARG A 186 -15.77 4.80 2.00
CA ARG A 186 -17.10 4.88 1.33
C ARG A 186 -17.41 3.65 0.45
N MET A 187 -16.84 2.49 0.78
CA MET A 187 -17.13 1.20 0.14
C MET A 187 -17.75 0.25 1.16
N ASN A 188 -18.47 -0.77 0.65
CA ASN A 188 -18.91 -1.87 1.49
C ASN A 188 -17.69 -2.70 1.89
N PRO A 189 -17.40 -2.85 3.19
CA PRO A 189 -16.27 -3.62 3.65
C PRO A 189 -16.51 -5.12 3.44
N TYR A 190 -15.45 -5.83 3.09
CA TYR A 190 -15.43 -7.28 3.22
C TYR A 190 -15.16 -7.66 4.68
N THR A 191 -15.86 -8.67 5.18
CA THR A 191 -15.69 -9.18 6.55
C THR A 191 -15.29 -10.64 6.48
N ASP A 192 -14.03 -10.93 6.73
CA ASP A 192 -13.47 -12.28 6.60
C ASP A 192 -13.66 -13.10 7.89
N ARG A 193 -14.90 -13.58 8.09
CA ARG A 193 -15.25 -14.40 9.27
C ARG A 193 -14.44 -15.70 9.37
N PRO A 194 -14.18 -16.46 8.30
CA PRO A 194 -13.34 -17.65 8.36
C PRO A 194 -11.92 -17.34 8.90
N SER A 195 -11.36 -16.18 8.60
CA SER A 195 -10.05 -15.73 9.10
C SER A 195 -10.13 -14.96 10.42
N GLY A 196 -11.26 -15.04 11.14
CA GLY A 196 -11.39 -14.54 12.50
C GLY A 196 -11.87 -13.08 12.62
N ALA A 197 -12.46 -12.49 11.59
CA ALA A 197 -13.04 -11.15 11.66
C ALA A 197 -14.04 -10.98 12.80
N SER A 198 -14.02 -9.80 13.44
CA SER A 198 -14.91 -9.43 14.54
C SER A 198 -15.50 -8.04 14.34
N MET A 199 -16.74 -7.95 13.91
CA MET A 199 -17.43 -6.70 13.64
C MET A 199 -17.47 -5.78 14.88
N MET A 200 -17.80 -6.35 16.04
CA MET A 200 -17.88 -5.58 17.29
C MET A 200 -16.52 -5.01 17.69
N ASN A 201 -15.46 -5.81 17.59
CA ASN A 201 -14.12 -5.33 17.90
C ASN A 201 -13.62 -4.35 16.83
N TRP A 202 -13.99 -4.53 15.57
CA TRP A 202 -13.64 -3.59 14.48
C TRP A 202 -14.16 -2.17 14.78
N ILE A 203 -15.41 -2.05 15.21
CA ILE A 203 -16.01 -0.77 15.67
C ILE A 203 -15.15 -0.15 16.79
N SER A 204 -14.74 -0.96 17.79
CA SER A 204 -13.89 -0.50 18.90
C SER A 204 -12.49 -0.09 18.43
N ILE A 205 -11.88 -0.84 17.49
CA ILE A 205 -10.57 -0.49 16.91
C ILE A 205 -10.60 0.89 16.28
N LEU A 206 -11.63 1.21 15.48
CA LEU A 206 -11.74 2.50 14.80
C LEU A 206 -11.83 3.65 15.82
N GLU A 207 -12.52 3.45 16.94
CA GLU A 207 -12.60 4.42 18.03
C GLU A 207 -11.26 4.58 18.75
N GLU A 208 -10.61 3.47 19.11
CA GLU A 208 -9.30 3.49 19.79
C GLU A 208 -8.25 4.21 18.93
N VAL A 209 -8.15 3.84 17.64
CA VAL A 209 -7.22 4.47 16.69
C VAL A 209 -7.49 5.97 16.54
N ALA A 210 -8.76 6.37 16.42
CA ALA A 210 -9.13 7.79 16.31
C ALA A 210 -8.74 8.61 17.57
N ASN A 211 -8.64 7.97 18.73
CA ASN A 211 -8.27 8.63 19.99
C ASN A 211 -6.77 8.54 20.30
N GLU A 212 -6.07 7.54 19.79
CA GLU A 212 -4.65 7.29 20.10
C GLU A 212 -3.70 8.21 19.31
N TYR A 213 -3.96 8.41 18.02
CA TYR A 213 -3.08 9.21 17.18
C TYR A 213 -3.42 10.70 17.20
N PRO A 214 -2.45 11.59 16.87
CA PRO A 214 -2.66 13.04 16.87
C PRO A 214 -3.88 13.48 16.05
N ALA A 215 -4.50 14.58 16.46
CA ALA A 215 -5.73 15.07 15.80
C ALA A 215 -5.56 15.43 14.33
N ASP A 216 -4.34 15.80 13.95
CA ASP A 216 -3.94 16.19 12.61
C ASP A 216 -3.22 15.05 11.85
N ALA A 217 -3.25 13.81 12.37
CA ALA A 217 -2.70 12.66 11.65
C ALA A 217 -3.41 12.48 10.30
N MET A 218 -2.64 12.15 9.27
CA MET A 218 -3.18 11.74 7.98
C MET A 218 -3.32 10.22 7.94
N TYR A 219 -4.36 9.74 7.29
CA TYR A 219 -4.67 8.31 7.23
C TYR A 219 -4.61 7.79 5.80
N ILE A 220 -3.99 6.62 5.63
CA ILE A 220 -4.00 5.82 4.41
C ILE A 220 -4.94 4.64 4.64
N PHE A 221 -5.85 4.40 3.70
CA PHE A 221 -6.84 3.32 3.76
C PHE A 221 -6.48 2.21 2.78
N GLY A 222 -6.85 0.96 3.09
CA GLY A 222 -6.60 -0.16 2.21
C GLY A 222 -7.32 -0.02 0.88
N HIS A 223 -8.59 0.38 0.93
CA HIS A 223 -9.45 0.60 -0.24
C HIS A 223 -10.29 1.86 -0.10
N GLY A 224 -10.72 2.41 -1.26
CA GLY A 224 -11.62 3.55 -1.33
C GLY A 224 -12.34 3.64 -2.67
N LYS A 225 -13.54 4.22 -2.69
CA LYS A 225 -14.18 4.59 -3.95
C LYS A 225 -13.34 5.62 -4.68
N PRO A 226 -13.26 5.57 -6.03
CA PRO A 226 -12.46 6.52 -6.81
C PRO A 226 -12.74 8.00 -6.49
N GLU A 227 -14.00 8.33 -6.17
CA GLU A 227 -14.41 9.71 -5.87
C GLU A 227 -13.92 10.20 -4.50
N PHE A 228 -13.59 9.28 -3.58
CA PHE A 228 -13.16 9.60 -2.22
C PHE A 228 -11.68 9.28 -1.96
N GLY A 229 -11.07 8.44 -2.82
CA GLY A 229 -9.68 8.04 -2.67
C GLY A 229 -9.39 7.18 -1.45
N VAL A 230 -8.09 6.98 -1.19
CA VAL A 230 -7.56 6.12 -0.12
C VAL A 230 -6.80 6.90 0.95
N GLU A 231 -7.02 8.21 1.02
CA GLU A 231 -6.46 9.05 2.08
C GLU A 231 -7.57 9.81 2.81
N GLY A 232 -7.31 10.19 4.04
CA GLY A 232 -8.28 10.94 4.82
C GLY A 232 -7.79 11.33 6.21
N SER A 233 -8.75 11.49 7.10
CA SER A 233 -8.57 11.95 8.47
C SER A 233 -9.29 11.03 9.46
N ARG A 234 -9.19 11.34 10.76
CA ARG A 234 -9.97 10.63 11.80
C ARG A 234 -11.50 10.68 11.57
N GLU A 235 -12.01 11.67 10.85
CA GLU A 235 -13.44 11.76 10.55
C GLU A 235 -13.89 10.63 9.61
N ASP A 236 -13.00 10.15 8.73
CA ASP A 236 -13.28 9.03 7.84
C ASP A 236 -13.35 7.70 8.61
N LEU A 237 -12.59 7.57 9.71
CA LEU A 237 -12.70 6.43 10.63
C LEU A 237 -14.09 6.40 11.28
N LYS A 238 -14.62 7.56 11.71
CA LYS A 238 -15.98 7.68 12.26
C LYS A 238 -17.05 7.31 11.25
N VAL A 239 -16.85 7.69 9.97
CA VAL A 239 -17.79 7.29 8.91
C VAL A 239 -17.80 5.78 8.74
N MET A 240 -16.62 5.13 8.73
CA MET A 240 -16.53 3.67 8.67
C MET A 240 -17.16 3.03 9.92
N GLN A 241 -16.88 3.55 11.12
CA GLN A 241 -17.45 3.09 12.37
C GLN A 241 -19.00 3.15 12.34
N ASN A 242 -19.56 4.27 11.90
CA ASN A 242 -21.02 4.43 11.78
C ASN A 242 -21.63 3.48 10.73
N TYR A 243 -20.88 3.12 9.70
CA TYR A 243 -21.34 2.16 8.71
C TYR A 243 -21.41 0.73 9.27
N LEU A 244 -20.50 0.37 10.18
CA LEU A 244 -20.42 -0.95 10.82
C LEU A 244 -21.42 -1.11 11.98
N SER A 245 -21.96 0.00 12.53
CA SER A 245 -22.89 0.03 13.68
C SER A 245 -24.34 -0.13 13.23
#